data_61ab0fe81930cc25ed74ceed12089bc0
#
_entry.id   61ab0fe81930cc25ed74ceed12089bc0
#
_cell.length_a   1.000
_cell.length_b   1.000
_cell.length_c   1.000
_cell.angle_alpha   90.00
_cell.angle_beta   90.00
_cell.angle_gamma   90.00
#
_symmetry.space_group_name_H-M   'P 1'
#
loop_
_entity.id
_entity.type
_entity.pdbx_description
1 polymer ?
#
loop_
_entity_poly.entity_id
_entity_poly.type
_entity_poly.pdbx_seq_one_letter_code
_entity_poly.pdbx_strand_id
1 'polypeptide(L)'
;MYQKITIFLLVALNCFSSFSQSVEKKDTTDTRHTLKEVEITAWQQRKILSGLLSGKIKLNVAELNTLPRFLGETDALRTMKLMPGVLTTGELNSGFYVRGSESSHNQILLNGAPIYNAMHMLGFFSVFNSGHMNTFTLYKSHLDASKGGRLSATLDMQTRDTLVSKPTVSGNIGIIASQATVALPLGKKVSVYLSGRKTYLGLLVKPLTTKMTDTPVDYDFEDYNATFVFQPSEKDKVTANFYYGSDYLDIETGIYQTEGRIKWSNIAASILWNRPLGRIGEMTHTFYITRYKNRLS
;
A
#
# COMPACT_ATOMS: atom_id res chain seq x y z
N MET A 1 25.47 21.86 -24.15
CA MET A 1 24.62 20.95 -23.36
C MET A 1 23.29 20.65 -24.06
N TYR A 2 22.65 21.61 -24.71
CA TYR A 2 21.37 21.45 -25.43
C TYR A 2 21.42 20.47 -26.61
N GLN A 3 22.51 20.43 -27.36
CA GLN A 3 22.65 19.54 -28.53
C GLN A 3 22.59 18.04 -28.21
N LYS A 4 23.09 17.62 -27.05
CA LYS A 4 23.03 16.22 -26.61
C LYS A 4 21.64 15.79 -26.16
N ILE A 5 20.85 16.72 -25.60
CA ILE A 5 19.46 16.46 -25.17
C ILE A 5 18.56 16.36 -26.41
N THR A 6 18.77 17.19 -27.43
CA THR A 6 18.01 17.15 -28.70
C THR A 6 18.24 15.84 -29.46
N ILE A 7 19.46 15.31 -29.43
CA ILE A 7 19.77 14.02 -30.05
C ILE A 7 19.13 12.86 -29.31
N PHE A 8 19.08 12.92 -27.97
CA PHE A 8 18.43 11.89 -27.16
C PHE A 8 16.92 11.88 -27.37
N LEU A 9 16.28 13.05 -27.46
CA LEU A 9 14.85 13.17 -27.75
C LEU A 9 14.51 12.69 -29.18
N LEU A 10 15.35 12.98 -30.16
CA LEU A 10 15.20 12.52 -31.56
C LEU A 10 15.34 11.00 -31.68
N VAL A 11 16.24 10.39 -30.94
CA VAL A 11 16.42 8.93 -30.91
C VAL A 11 15.24 8.26 -30.22
N ALA A 12 14.72 8.83 -29.13
CA ALA A 12 13.53 8.34 -28.45
C ALA A 12 12.28 8.44 -29.32
N LEU A 13 12.12 9.50 -30.12
CA LEU A 13 10.98 9.64 -31.04
C LEU A 13 11.03 8.64 -32.20
N ASN A 14 12.25 8.28 -32.70
CA ASN A 14 12.38 7.29 -33.76
C ASN A 14 12.14 5.84 -33.30
N CYS A 15 12.32 5.53 -32.00
CA CYS A 15 11.97 4.24 -31.47
C CYS A 15 10.43 4.03 -31.38
N PHE A 16 9.64 5.10 -31.30
CA PHE A 16 8.17 5.02 -31.26
C PHE A 16 7.53 4.85 -32.63
N SER A 17 8.19 5.27 -33.71
CA SER A 17 7.65 5.18 -35.08
C SER A 17 7.84 3.81 -35.74
N SER A 18 8.63 2.91 -35.16
CA SER A 18 8.88 1.58 -35.73
C SER A 18 7.88 0.50 -35.33
N PHE A 19 6.83 0.84 -34.55
CA PHE A 19 5.81 -0.11 -34.07
C PHE A 19 4.46 0.03 -34.77
N SER A 20 4.45 0.60 -36.01
CA SER A 20 3.27 0.49 -36.89
C SER A 20 3.37 -0.80 -37.69
N GLN A 21 3.05 -1.92 -37.07
CA GLN A 21 2.82 -3.17 -37.80
C GLN A 21 1.45 -3.11 -38.47
N SER A 22 1.46 -3.35 -39.78
CA SER A 22 0.28 -3.58 -40.60
C SER A 22 -0.63 -4.62 -39.97
N VAL A 23 -1.85 -4.20 -39.62
CA VAL A 23 -2.93 -5.12 -39.23
C VAL A 23 -3.34 -5.90 -40.48
N GLU A 24 -2.83 -7.10 -40.62
CA GLU A 24 -3.31 -8.08 -41.57
C GLU A 24 -4.74 -8.42 -41.18
N LYS A 25 -5.68 -8.11 -42.06
CA LYS A 25 -7.10 -8.39 -41.93
C LYS A 25 -7.32 -9.90 -41.97
N LYS A 26 -7.24 -10.55 -40.81
CA LYS A 26 -7.58 -11.96 -40.67
C LYS A 26 -9.09 -12.06 -40.57
N ASP A 27 -9.68 -12.76 -41.49
CA ASP A 27 -11.12 -13.05 -41.53
C ASP A 27 -11.60 -13.52 -40.13
N THR A 28 -12.54 -12.77 -39.61
CA THR A 28 -13.22 -13.09 -38.36
C THR A 28 -14.15 -14.26 -38.59
N THR A 29 -13.67 -15.47 -38.45
CA THR A 29 -14.53 -16.58 -38.07
C THR A 29 -15.09 -16.26 -36.69
N ASP A 30 -16.40 -16.09 -36.64
CA ASP A 30 -17.22 -15.77 -35.47
C ASP A 30 -17.02 -16.84 -34.37
N THR A 31 -15.94 -16.69 -33.59
CA THR A 31 -15.77 -17.46 -32.37
C THR A 31 -16.51 -16.66 -31.28
N ARG A 32 -17.80 -16.92 -31.16
CA ARG A 32 -18.55 -16.49 -29.97
C ARG A 32 -17.89 -17.07 -28.77
N HIS A 33 -17.01 -16.30 -28.13
CA HIS A 33 -16.59 -16.58 -26.77
C HIS A 33 -17.80 -16.40 -25.86
N THR A 34 -18.53 -17.47 -25.63
CA THR A 34 -19.50 -17.53 -24.54
C THR A 34 -18.67 -17.32 -23.24
N LEU A 35 -18.76 -16.10 -22.73
CA LEU A 35 -18.26 -15.83 -21.38
C LEU A 35 -18.95 -16.83 -20.46
N LYS A 36 -18.17 -17.60 -19.70
CA LYS A 36 -18.74 -18.45 -18.65
C LYS A 36 -19.58 -17.56 -17.75
N GLU A 37 -20.86 -17.86 -17.68
CA GLU A 37 -21.78 -17.20 -16.76
C GLU A 37 -21.18 -17.27 -15.35
N VAL A 38 -20.96 -16.11 -14.74
CA VAL A 38 -20.48 -16.04 -13.36
C VAL A 38 -21.66 -16.33 -12.47
N GLU A 39 -21.85 -17.59 -12.15
CA GLU A 39 -22.85 -18.04 -11.18
C GLU A 39 -22.44 -17.57 -9.79
N ILE A 40 -23.01 -16.46 -9.34
CA ILE A 40 -22.84 -15.99 -7.97
C ILE A 40 -23.68 -16.88 -7.07
N THR A 41 -23.07 -17.84 -6.44
CA THR A 41 -23.76 -18.75 -5.52
C THR A 41 -24.40 -17.98 -4.36
N ALA A 42 -25.55 -18.43 -3.88
CA ALA A 42 -26.25 -17.83 -2.73
C ALA A 42 -25.35 -17.74 -1.48
N TRP A 43 -24.32 -18.58 -1.37
CA TRP A 43 -23.33 -18.55 -0.31
C TRP A 43 -22.39 -17.32 -0.45
N GLN A 44 -21.94 -17.00 -1.66
CA GLN A 44 -21.12 -15.81 -1.92
C GLN A 44 -21.93 -14.52 -1.64
N GLN A 45 -23.19 -14.48 -2.06
CA GLN A 45 -24.09 -13.36 -1.74
C GLN A 45 -24.30 -13.21 -0.23
N ARG A 46 -24.52 -14.30 0.50
CA ARG A 46 -24.65 -14.27 1.97
C ARG A 46 -23.37 -13.78 2.66
N LYS A 47 -22.21 -14.16 2.17
CA LYS A 47 -20.90 -13.72 2.71
C LYS A 47 -20.69 -12.22 2.49
N ILE A 48 -21.00 -11.70 1.31
CA ILE A 48 -20.94 -10.27 1.01
C ILE A 48 -21.94 -9.49 1.87
N LEU A 49 -23.20 -9.94 1.91
CA LEU A 49 -24.25 -9.31 2.73
C LEU A 49 -23.91 -9.33 4.21
N SER A 50 -23.43 -10.45 4.76
CA SER A 50 -23.06 -10.53 6.16
C SER A 50 -21.88 -9.61 6.50
N GLY A 51 -20.90 -9.47 5.61
CA GLY A 51 -19.81 -8.51 5.76
C GLY A 51 -20.29 -7.07 5.76
N LEU A 52 -21.21 -6.71 4.86
CA LEU A 52 -21.81 -5.38 4.79
C LEU A 52 -22.67 -5.07 6.02
N LEU A 53 -23.46 -6.03 6.47
CA LEU A 53 -24.33 -5.90 7.67
C LEU A 53 -23.52 -5.84 8.96
N SER A 54 -22.45 -6.63 9.08
CA SER A 54 -21.56 -6.61 10.25
C SER A 54 -20.65 -5.38 10.31
N GLY A 55 -20.60 -4.57 9.24
CA GLY A 55 -19.70 -3.42 9.16
C GLY A 55 -18.21 -3.79 9.01
N LYS A 56 -17.92 -5.05 8.69
CA LYS A 56 -16.58 -5.56 8.43
C LYS A 56 -16.39 -5.81 6.93
N ILE A 57 -15.42 -5.16 6.32
CA ILE A 57 -15.06 -5.34 4.91
C ILE A 57 -13.63 -5.85 4.86
N LYS A 58 -13.44 -7.05 4.31
CA LYS A 58 -12.11 -7.64 4.08
C LYS A 58 -11.86 -7.72 2.58
N LEU A 59 -10.72 -7.17 2.14
CA LEU A 59 -10.25 -7.21 0.75
C LEU A 59 -8.84 -7.79 0.69
N ASN A 60 -8.57 -8.53 -0.38
CA ASN A 60 -7.23 -8.99 -0.67
C ASN A 60 -6.51 -7.96 -1.55
N VAL A 61 -5.21 -7.78 -1.36
CA VAL A 61 -4.43 -6.85 -2.17
C VAL A 61 -4.42 -7.24 -3.65
N ALA A 62 -4.58 -8.53 -3.96
CA ALA A 62 -4.73 -9.00 -5.34
C ALA A 62 -5.96 -8.39 -6.03
N GLU A 63 -7.06 -8.18 -5.30
CA GLU A 63 -8.27 -7.53 -5.80
C GLU A 63 -8.04 -6.03 -6.10
N LEU A 64 -7.16 -5.38 -5.31
CA LEU A 64 -6.79 -3.98 -5.55
C LEU A 64 -6.02 -3.78 -6.84
N ASN A 65 -5.26 -4.78 -7.27
CA ASN A 65 -4.47 -4.69 -8.50
C ASN A 65 -5.34 -4.66 -9.76
N THR A 66 -6.64 -5.00 -9.64
CA THR A 66 -7.63 -4.90 -10.73
C THR A 66 -8.24 -3.50 -10.85
N LEU A 67 -8.03 -2.65 -9.85
CA LEU A 67 -8.56 -1.29 -9.82
C LEU A 67 -7.59 -0.29 -10.51
N PRO A 68 -8.10 0.86 -10.98
CA PRO A 68 -7.25 1.89 -11.56
C PRO A 68 -6.14 2.33 -10.60
N ARG A 69 -4.92 2.39 -11.11
CA ARG A 69 -3.75 2.83 -10.34
C ARG A 69 -3.62 4.34 -10.40
N PHE A 70 -3.32 4.96 -9.27
CA PHE A 70 -3.05 6.39 -9.22
C PHE A 70 -1.54 6.63 -9.39
N LEU A 71 -1.16 7.34 -10.45
CA LEU A 71 0.25 7.61 -10.80
C LEU A 71 1.14 6.36 -10.86
N GLY A 72 0.53 5.22 -11.25
CA GLY A 72 1.22 3.94 -11.34
C GLY A 72 1.27 3.13 -10.05
N GLU A 73 0.72 3.64 -8.94
CA GLU A 73 0.69 2.96 -7.64
C GLU A 73 -0.69 2.42 -7.28
N THR A 74 -0.72 1.22 -6.70
CA THR A 74 -1.91 0.64 -6.08
C THR A 74 -1.91 1.04 -4.60
N ASP A 75 -2.88 1.85 -4.20
CA ASP A 75 -2.97 2.38 -2.84
C ASP A 75 -4.19 1.82 -2.09
N ALA A 76 -3.91 1.14 -0.97
CA ALA A 76 -4.94 0.52 -0.15
C ALA A 76 -5.87 1.55 0.52
N LEU A 77 -5.34 2.66 1.03
CA LEU A 77 -6.16 3.69 1.68
C LEU A 77 -7.06 4.41 0.68
N ARG A 78 -6.57 4.64 -0.54
CA ARG A 78 -7.40 5.20 -1.62
C ARG A 78 -8.55 4.29 -2.00
N THR A 79 -8.30 2.97 -2.02
CA THR A 79 -9.37 2.01 -2.30
C THR A 79 -10.46 2.01 -1.23
N MET A 80 -10.12 2.37 0.02
CA MET A 80 -11.12 2.53 1.08
C MET A 80 -12.18 3.58 0.76
N LYS A 81 -11.86 4.60 -0.05
CA LYS A 81 -12.80 5.63 -0.50
C LYS A 81 -13.99 5.06 -1.28
N LEU A 82 -13.78 3.93 -1.95
CA LEU A 82 -14.81 3.26 -2.74
C LEU A 82 -15.77 2.44 -1.86
N MET A 83 -15.49 2.33 -0.55
CA MET A 83 -16.30 1.52 0.36
C MET A 83 -17.51 2.30 0.86
N PRO A 84 -18.70 1.68 0.92
CA PRO A 84 -19.90 2.33 1.44
C PRO A 84 -19.70 2.83 2.87
N GLY A 85 -20.07 4.10 3.14
CA GLY A 85 -19.94 4.74 4.46
C GLY A 85 -18.53 5.19 4.83
N VAL A 86 -17.64 5.27 3.85
CA VAL A 86 -16.33 5.90 3.96
C VAL A 86 -16.33 7.18 3.13
N LEU A 87 -15.95 8.29 3.74
CA LEU A 87 -15.82 9.59 3.09
C LEU A 87 -14.36 10.04 3.13
N THR A 88 -14.02 10.98 2.27
CA THR A 88 -12.69 11.61 2.22
C THR A 88 -12.84 13.11 2.06
N THR A 89 -11.85 13.87 2.48
CA THR A 89 -11.81 15.33 2.36
C THR A 89 -11.36 15.83 0.99
N GLY A 90 -11.21 14.97 0.01
CA GLY A 90 -10.79 15.31 -1.34
C GLY A 90 -10.07 14.17 -2.04
N GLU A 91 -9.87 14.29 -3.33
CA GLU A 91 -9.24 13.24 -4.14
C GLU A 91 -7.75 13.06 -3.86
N LEU A 92 -7.09 14.12 -3.42
CA LEU A 92 -5.66 14.16 -3.15
C LEU A 92 -5.28 13.83 -1.70
N ASN A 93 -6.25 13.49 -0.85
CA ASN A 93 -6.02 13.13 0.54
C ASN A 93 -6.38 11.65 0.77
N SER A 94 -5.44 10.82 1.22
CA SER A 94 -5.68 9.41 1.56
C SER A 94 -6.29 9.21 2.96
N GLY A 95 -6.50 10.27 3.72
CA GLY A 95 -7.29 10.22 4.96
C GLY A 95 -8.72 9.79 4.68
N PHE A 96 -9.32 9.02 5.59
CA PHE A 96 -10.69 8.53 5.46
C PHE A 96 -11.50 8.81 6.72
N TYR A 97 -12.78 9.05 6.52
CA TYR A 97 -13.77 9.36 7.56
C TYR A 97 -14.84 8.29 7.51
N VAL A 98 -15.11 7.67 8.63
CA VAL A 98 -16.09 6.59 8.69
C VAL A 98 -17.28 7.06 9.50
N ARG A 99 -18.48 7.03 8.90
CA ARG A 99 -19.76 7.40 9.54
C ARG A 99 -19.74 8.80 10.17
N GLY A 100 -19.09 9.78 9.53
CA GLY A 100 -19.04 11.16 10.00
C GLY A 100 -18.06 11.44 11.14
N SER A 101 -17.24 10.46 11.51
CA SER A 101 -16.19 10.64 12.50
C SER A 101 -14.93 11.24 11.86
N GLU A 102 -14.09 11.92 12.62
CA GLU A 102 -12.82 12.45 12.14
C GLU A 102 -11.81 11.36 11.77
N SER A 103 -10.92 11.66 10.83
CA SER A 103 -9.87 10.75 10.40
C SER A 103 -8.93 10.33 11.53
N SER A 104 -8.66 11.24 12.48
CA SER A 104 -7.84 10.99 13.68
C SER A 104 -8.48 10.00 14.66
N HIS A 105 -9.79 9.77 14.57
CA HIS A 105 -10.53 8.81 15.38
C HIS A 105 -10.42 7.37 14.87
N ASN A 106 -9.89 7.18 13.66
CA ASN A 106 -9.66 5.85 13.11
C ASN A 106 -8.35 5.27 13.64
N GLN A 107 -8.34 3.97 13.81
CA GLN A 107 -7.14 3.19 14.11
C GLN A 107 -6.63 2.54 12.84
N ILE A 108 -5.33 2.62 12.61
CA ILE A 108 -4.65 1.92 11.52
C ILE A 108 -3.64 0.99 12.15
N LEU A 109 -3.76 -0.30 11.87
CA LEU A 109 -2.90 -1.35 12.38
C LEU A 109 -2.14 -2.01 11.23
N LEU A 110 -0.88 -2.31 11.46
CA LEU A 110 -0.06 -3.16 10.61
C LEU A 110 0.37 -4.39 11.42
N ASN A 111 -0.18 -5.56 11.07
CA ASN A 111 0.04 -6.79 11.83
C ASN A 111 -0.19 -6.61 13.34
N GLY A 112 -1.27 -5.93 13.71
CA GLY A 112 -1.63 -5.63 15.09
C GLY A 112 -0.89 -4.45 15.73
N ALA A 113 0.15 -3.91 15.11
CA ALA A 113 0.90 -2.74 15.61
C ALA A 113 0.29 -1.42 15.11
N PRO A 114 -0.04 -0.45 15.98
CA PRO A 114 -0.55 0.85 15.55
C PRO A 114 0.46 1.63 14.69
N ILE A 115 -0.02 2.17 13.57
CA ILE A 115 0.73 3.10 12.71
C ILE A 115 0.14 4.49 12.89
N TYR A 116 0.99 5.43 13.26
CA TYR A 116 0.65 6.85 13.35
C TYR A 116 1.01 7.52 12.03
N ASN A 117 0.14 8.44 11.54
CA ASN A 117 0.34 9.11 10.25
C ASN A 117 0.67 8.12 9.12
N ALA A 118 -0.30 7.29 8.76
CA ALA A 118 -0.16 6.24 7.75
C ALA A 118 -0.13 6.77 6.31
N MET A 119 0.44 7.96 6.09
CA MET A 119 0.39 8.68 4.81
C MET A 119 1.72 9.33 4.48
N HIS A 120 2.07 9.29 3.18
CA HIS A 120 3.16 10.04 2.58
C HIS A 120 2.63 11.27 1.83
N MET A 121 3.51 12.22 1.52
CA MET A 121 3.17 13.43 0.76
C MET A 121 1.94 14.16 1.31
N LEU A 122 1.89 14.38 2.64
CA LEU A 122 0.77 15.09 3.27
C LEU A 122 -0.61 14.47 2.96
N GLY A 123 -0.64 13.19 2.59
CA GLY A 123 -1.89 12.47 2.33
C GLY A 123 -2.07 11.95 0.90
N PHE A 124 -1.13 12.15 0.00
CA PHE A 124 -1.25 11.67 -1.38
C PHE A 124 -1.13 10.16 -1.53
N PHE A 125 -0.27 9.51 -0.74
CA PHE A 125 -0.06 8.06 -0.77
C PHE A 125 -0.13 7.46 0.63
N SER A 126 -0.52 6.19 0.70
CA SER A 126 -0.40 5.43 1.95
C SER A 126 1.03 4.92 2.14
N VAL A 127 1.37 4.68 3.40
CA VAL A 127 2.64 4.04 3.78
C VAL A 127 2.69 2.54 3.44
N PHE A 128 1.61 1.96 2.95
CA PHE A 128 1.49 0.53 2.73
C PHE A 128 1.94 0.13 1.33
N ASN A 129 3.06 -0.59 1.27
CA ASN A 129 3.57 -1.17 0.03
C ASN A 129 2.68 -2.35 -0.40
N SER A 130 1.91 -2.18 -1.48
CA SER A 130 0.98 -3.20 -1.99
C SER A 130 1.68 -4.52 -2.34
N GLY A 131 2.94 -4.50 -2.75
CA GLY A 131 3.71 -5.71 -3.03
C GLY A 131 3.99 -6.56 -1.80
N HIS A 132 4.03 -5.96 -0.60
CA HIS A 132 4.30 -6.63 0.67
C HIS A 132 3.02 -7.03 1.42
N MET A 133 1.93 -6.28 1.23
CA MET A 133 0.64 -6.52 1.89
C MET A 133 -0.09 -7.73 1.29
N ASN A 134 -0.90 -8.37 2.10
CA ASN A 134 -1.75 -9.50 1.73
C ASN A 134 -3.23 -9.11 1.80
N THR A 135 -3.67 -8.66 2.97
CA THR A 135 -5.07 -8.30 3.18
C THR A 135 -5.19 -7.01 3.96
N PHE A 136 -6.31 -6.35 3.78
CA PHE A 136 -6.74 -5.30 4.68
C PHE A 136 -8.21 -5.50 5.05
N THR A 137 -8.51 -5.21 6.30
CA THR A 137 -9.85 -5.36 6.85
C THR A 137 -10.26 -4.05 7.49
N LEU A 138 -11.33 -3.46 6.98
CA LEU A 138 -11.94 -2.28 7.57
C LEU A 138 -13.09 -2.72 8.48
N TYR A 139 -12.98 -2.39 9.75
CA TYR A 139 -14.04 -2.54 10.75
C TYR A 139 -14.70 -1.17 10.96
N LYS A 140 -15.90 -1.00 10.44
CA LYS A 140 -16.70 0.24 10.58
C LYS A 140 -17.58 0.23 11.84
N SER A 141 -17.77 -0.94 12.43
CA SER A 141 -18.54 -1.21 13.65
C SER A 141 -18.25 -2.62 14.15
N HIS A 142 -18.74 -2.97 15.36
CA HIS A 142 -18.56 -4.28 15.97
C HIS A 142 -17.07 -4.69 16.03
N LEU A 143 -16.29 -3.82 16.67
CA LEU A 143 -14.88 -4.10 16.91
C LEU A 143 -14.75 -5.24 17.93
N ASP A 144 -13.87 -6.19 17.62
CA ASP A 144 -13.43 -7.15 18.62
C ASP A 144 -12.75 -6.43 19.79
N ALA A 145 -12.84 -6.97 21.00
CA ALA A 145 -12.20 -6.38 22.20
C ALA A 145 -10.68 -6.18 22.04
N SER A 146 -10.04 -6.96 21.16
CA SER A 146 -8.63 -6.83 20.81
C SER A 146 -8.27 -5.58 19.99
N LYS A 147 -9.25 -4.85 19.47
CA LYS A 147 -9.08 -3.71 18.55
C LYS A 147 -9.56 -2.39 19.16
N GLY A 148 -9.30 -2.19 20.44
CA GLY A 148 -9.61 -0.94 21.14
C GLY A 148 -8.58 0.17 20.90
N GLY A 149 -8.85 1.36 21.48
CA GLY A 149 -7.89 2.48 21.52
C GLY A 149 -8.24 3.67 20.63
N ARG A 150 -9.31 3.59 19.80
CA ARG A 150 -9.83 4.70 19.02
C ARG A 150 -11.36 4.72 19.01
N LEU A 151 -11.92 5.87 18.63
CA LEU A 151 -13.36 6.15 18.76
C LEU A 151 -14.19 5.68 17.56
N SER A 152 -13.58 5.47 16.40
CA SER A 152 -14.28 5.17 15.17
C SER A 152 -13.84 3.81 14.58
N ALA A 153 -13.50 3.78 13.33
CA ALA A 153 -13.16 2.57 12.61
C ALA A 153 -11.74 2.07 12.90
N THR A 154 -11.54 0.78 12.67
CA THR A 154 -10.19 0.19 12.64
C THR A 154 -9.90 -0.38 11.26
N LEU A 155 -8.80 0.04 10.65
CA LEU A 155 -8.23 -0.55 9.47
C LEU A 155 -7.08 -1.46 9.89
N ASP A 156 -7.22 -2.76 9.66
CA ASP A 156 -6.22 -3.78 9.99
C ASP A 156 -5.56 -4.27 8.70
N MET A 157 -4.27 -3.95 8.55
CA MET A 157 -3.44 -4.31 7.41
C MET A 157 -2.57 -5.51 7.81
N GLN A 158 -2.55 -6.53 6.96
CA GLN A 158 -1.74 -7.72 7.17
C GLN A 158 -0.77 -7.93 6.02
N THR A 159 0.48 -8.20 6.34
CA THR A 159 1.52 -8.55 5.38
C THR A 159 1.35 -9.98 4.88
N ARG A 160 2.10 -10.34 3.83
CA ARG A 160 2.18 -11.73 3.37
C ARG A 160 2.79 -12.59 4.47
N ASP A 161 2.09 -13.66 4.81
CA ASP A 161 2.41 -14.54 5.95
C ASP A 161 2.34 -16.03 5.58
N THR A 162 2.54 -16.36 4.31
CA THR A 162 2.53 -17.73 3.79
C THR A 162 3.94 -18.24 3.55
N LEU A 163 4.12 -19.57 3.60
CA LEU A 163 5.37 -20.17 3.16
C LEU A 163 5.45 -20.15 1.63
N VAL A 164 6.60 -19.75 1.10
CA VAL A 164 6.88 -19.80 -0.34
C VAL A 164 7.77 -20.99 -0.66
N SER A 165 7.51 -21.64 -1.79
CA SER A 165 8.29 -22.80 -2.24
C SER A 165 9.45 -22.45 -3.16
N LYS A 166 9.40 -21.25 -3.78
CA LYS A 166 10.40 -20.77 -4.73
C LYS A 166 10.68 -19.29 -4.47
N PRO A 167 11.92 -18.81 -4.69
CA PRO A 167 12.21 -17.39 -4.69
C PRO A 167 11.33 -16.66 -5.69
N THR A 168 10.74 -15.53 -5.29
CA THR A 168 9.97 -14.66 -6.16
C THR A 168 10.41 -13.22 -5.98
N VAL A 169 10.46 -12.49 -7.10
CA VAL A 169 10.72 -11.06 -7.12
C VAL A 169 9.58 -10.41 -7.88
N SER A 170 9.03 -9.36 -7.32
CA SER A 170 8.02 -8.52 -7.96
C SER A 170 8.36 -7.06 -7.73
N GLY A 171 8.00 -6.21 -8.67
CA GLY A 171 8.25 -4.78 -8.54
C GLY A 171 7.35 -3.97 -9.45
N ASN A 172 7.36 -2.69 -9.23
CA ASN A 172 6.65 -1.71 -10.03
C ASN A 172 7.51 -0.44 -10.13
N ILE A 173 7.59 0.11 -11.33
CA ILE A 173 8.21 1.40 -11.59
C ILE A 173 7.08 2.35 -11.97
N GLY A 174 6.75 3.25 -11.05
CA GLY A 174 5.75 4.30 -11.25
C GLY A 174 6.39 5.62 -11.69
N ILE A 175 5.58 6.63 -11.92
CA ILE A 175 6.05 7.98 -12.31
C ILE A 175 6.73 8.68 -11.11
N ILE A 176 6.25 8.42 -9.90
CA ILE A 176 6.67 9.13 -8.68
C ILE A 176 7.58 8.27 -7.81
N ALA A 177 7.30 6.98 -7.72
CA ALA A 177 8.03 6.06 -6.87
C ALA A 177 8.21 4.71 -7.53
N SER A 178 9.21 3.98 -7.10
CA SER A 178 9.42 2.58 -7.46
C SER A 178 9.42 1.71 -6.21
N GLN A 179 8.94 0.48 -6.38
CA GLN A 179 8.91 -0.50 -5.31
C GLN A 179 9.35 -1.88 -5.80
N ALA A 180 9.94 -2.63 -4.89
CA ALA A 180 10.33 -4.01 -5.13
C ALA A 180 10.00 -4.87 -3.91
N THR A 181 9.62 -6.11 -4.14
CA THR A 181 9.36 -7.11 -3.10
C THR A 181 10.01 -8.42 -3.50
N VAL A 182 10.75 -8.99 -2.56
CA VAL A 182 11.42 -10.29 -2.71
C VAL A 182 10.85 -11.23 -1.67
N ALA A 183 10.50 -12.45 -2.07
CA ALA A 183 10.12 -13.52 -1.17
C ALA A 183 11.07 -14.71 -1.35
N LEU A 184 11.63 -15.19 -0.25
CA LEU A 184 12.66 -16.22 -0.21
C LEU A 184 12.22 -17.37 0.70
N PRO A 185 12.25 -18.63 0.22
CA PRO A 185 12.17 -19.78 1.10
C PRO A 185 13.52 -20.02 1.81
N LEU A 186 13.52 -20.10 3.13
CA LEU A 186 14.67 -20.49 3.93
C LEU A 186 14.50 -21.93 4.46
N GLY A 187 13.97 -22.80 3.62
CA GLY A 187 13.64 -24.18 3.94
C GLY A 187 12.13 -24.45 3.89
N LYS A 188 11.70 -25.64 4.34
CA LYS A 188 10.29 -26.05 4.24
C LYS A 188 9.34 -25.36 5.23
N LYS A 189 9.88 -24.76 6.28
CA LYS A 189 9.11 -24.20 7.41
C LYS A 189 9.34 -22.71 7.62
N VAL A 190 10.19 -22.09 6.80
CA VAL A 190 10.59 -20.68 6.96
C VAL A 190 10.54 -19.98 5.62
N SER A 191 9.98 -18.78 5.63
CA SER A 191 10.01 -17.85 4.50
C SER A 191 10.27 -16.42 4.97
N VAL A 192 10.92 -15.64 4.14
CA VAL A 192 11.20 -14.22 4.37
C VAL A 192 10.68 -13.40 3.21
N TYR A 193 9.99 -12.32 3.52
CA TYR A 193 9.56 -11.30 2.58
C TYR A 193 10.29 -10.00 2.92
N LEU A 194 10.90 -9.39 1.92
CA LEU A 194 11.56 -8.11 2.03
C LEU A 194 11.00 -7.18 0.96
N SER A 195 10.69 -5.95 1.31
CA SER A 195 10.30 -4.96 0.32
C SER A 195 10.84 -3.58 0.63
N GLY A 196 11.09 -2.83 -0.43
CA GLY A 196 11.45 -1.43 -0.37
C GLY A 196 10.64 -0.63 -1.36
N ARG A 197 10.33 0.60 -1.01
CA ARG A 197 9.75 1.62 -1.87
C ARG A 197 10.50 2.93 -1.67
N LYS A 198 10.79 3.61 -2.76
CA LYS A 198 11.48 4.91 -2.75
C LYS A 198 10.86 5.82 -3.78
N THR A 199 10.57 7.06 -3.40
CA THR A 199 10.20 8.12 -4.33
C THR A 199 11.44 8.79 -4.93
N TYR A 200 11.26 9.36 -6.09
CA TYR A 200 12.21 10.25 -6.76
C TYR A 200 11.53 11.58 -7.15
N LEU A 201 10.47 11.91 -6.45
CA LEU A 201 9.67 13.10 -6.73
C LEU A 201 10.48 14.38 -6.61
N GLY A 202 11.39 14.48 -5.64
CA GLY A 202 12.30 15.61 -5.48
C GLY A 202 13.11 15.89 -6.74
N LEU A 203 13.56 14.85 -7.45
CA LEU A 203 14.28 15.00 -8.73
C LEU A 203 13.43 15.64 -9.84
N LEU A 204 12.10 15.47 -9.78
CA LEU A 204 11.17 15.99 -10.77
C LEU A 204 10.63 17.37 -10.35
N VAL A 205 10.29 17.55 -9.10
CA VAL A 205 9.58 18.73 -8.59
C VAL A 205 10.55 19.88 -8.29
N LYS A 206 11.69 19.62 -7.67
CA LYS A 206 12.64 20.65 -7.29
C LYS A 206 13.11 21.53 -8.46
N PRO A 207 13.53 21.00 -9.62
CA PRO A 207 13.90 21.84 -10.77
C PRO A 207 12.73 22.63 -11.32
N LEU A 208 11.52 22.06 -11.29
CA LEU A 208 10.32 22.70 -11.79
C LEU A 208 9.88 23.88 -10.91
N THR A 209 9.82 23.68 -9.61
CA THR A 209 9.43 24.71 -8.64
C THR A 209 10.46 25.83 -8.58
N THR A 210 11.76 25.53 -8.60
CA THR A 210 12.82 26.52 -8.67
C THR A 210 12.67 27.41 -9.92
N LYS A 211 12.31 26.82 -11.07
CA LYS A 211 12.15 27.59 -12.31
C LYS A 211 10.89 28.42 -12.38
N MET A 212 9.79 27.92 -11.76
CA MET A 212 8.47 28.56 -11.87
C MET A 212 8.18 29.59 -10.76
N THR A 213 8.71 29.38 -9.56
CA THR A 213 8.30 30.13 -8.37
C THR A 213 9.48 30.68 -7.55
N ASP A 214 10.73 30.47 -7.96
CA ASP A 214 11.94 30.72 -7.16
C ASP A 214 11.89 30.10 -5.74
N THR A 215 11.03 29.11 -5.56
CA THR A 215 10.83 28.42 -4.29
C THR A 215 11.12 26.94 -4.51
N PRO A 216 12.35 26.48 -4.29
CA PRO A 216 12.68 25.06 -4.41
C PRO A 216 11.88 24.24 -3.38
N VAL A 217 11.14 23.25 -3.86
CA VAL A 217 10.45 22.26 -3.02
C VAL A 217 11.11 20.92 -3.26
N ASP A 218 11.66 20.34 -2.20
CA ASP A 218 12.25 19.01 -2.22
C ASP A 218 11.42 18.08 -1.34
N TYR A 219 10.94 16.99 -1.92
CA TYR A 219 10.15 15.99 -1.19
C TYR A 219 10.66 14.59 -1.49
N ASP A 220 10.89 13.84 -0.44
CA ASP A 220 11.36 12.45 -0.53
C ASP A 220 10.63 11.56 0.50
N PHE A 221 10.33 10.32 0.14
CA PHE A 221 9.88 9.31 1.07
C PHE A 221 10.44 7.93 0.75
N GLU A 222 10.50 7.11 1.76
CA GLU A 222 10.95 5.73 1.66
C GLU A 222 10.22 4.83 2.65
N ASP A 223 10.02 3.57 2.24
CA ASP A 223 9.46 2.50 3.06
C ASP A 223 10.28 1.23 2.93
N TYR A 224 10.49 0.58 4.05
CA TYR A 224 11.10 -0.74 4.13
C TYR A 224 10.23 -1.66 4.98
N ASN A 225 9.95 -2.86 4.47
CA ASN A 225 9.22 -3.88 5.19
C ASN A 225 10.02 -5.19 5.19
N ALA A 226 9.94 -5.90 6.30
CA ALA A 226 10.44 -7.26 6.41
C ALA A 226 9.42 -8.11 7.16
N THR A 227 9.13 -9.30 6.63
CA THR A 227 8.28 -10.30 7.28
C THR A 227 9.01 -11.64 7.29
N PHE A 228 9.17 -12.20 8.48
CA PHE A 228 9.70 -13.53 8.71
C PHE A 228 8.55 -14.45 9.13
N VAL A 229 8.34 -15.52 8.39
CA VAL A 229 7.29 -16.51 8.63
C VAL A 229 7.93 -17.83 9.05
N PHE A 230 7.55 -18.33 10.22
CA PHE A 230 7.99 -19.60 10.74
C PHE A 230 6.78 -20.48 11.10
N GLN A 231 6.69 -21.63 10.48
CA GLN A 231 5.63 -22.60 10.71
C GLN A 231 6.25 -23.93 11.16
N PRO A 232 6.57 -24.09 12.46
CA PRO A 232 7.21 -25.29 12.98
C PRO A 232 6.32 -26.53 12.88
N SER A 233 5.01 -26.35 12.96
CA SER A 233 4.00 -27.41 12.87
C SER A 233 2.79 -26.95 12.05
N GLU A 234 1.86 -27.87 11.75
CA GLU A 234 0.60 -27.52 11.10
C GLU A 234 -0.31 -26.60 11.96
N LYS A 235 -0.09 -26.61 13.28
CA LYS A 235 -0.87 -25.85 14.24
C LYS A 235 -0.24 -24.52 14.64
N ASP A 236 1.07 -24.41 14.59
CA ASP A 236 1.78 -23.22 15.05
C ASP A 236 2.30 -22.39 13.90
N LYS A 237 1.96 -21.12 13.87
CA LYS A 237 2.53 -20.14 12.95
C LYS A 237 3.02 -18.92 13.72
N VAL A 238 4.28 -18.59 13.56
CA VAL A 238 4.90 -17.39 14.10
C VAL A 238 5.27 -16.47 12.95
N THR A 239 4.85 -15.22 13.04
CA THR A 239 5.17 -14.19 12.05
C THR A 239 5.81 -13.01 12.75
N ALA A 240 7.05 -12.68 12.40
CA ALA A 240 7.71 -11.48 12.88
C ALA A 240 7.76 -10.44 11.75
N ASN A 241 7.34 -9.22 12.05
CA ASN A 241 7.19 -8.14 11.09
C ASN A 241 7.98 -6.92 11.53
N PHE A 242 8.55 -6.24 10.56
CA PHE A 242 9.21 -4.96 10.74
C PHE A 242 8.79 -4.01 9.63
N TYR A 243 8.54 -2.77 10.00
CA TYR A 243 8.26 -1.66 9.10
C TYR A 243 9.03 -0.42 9.53
N TYR A 244 9.62 0.24 8.56
CA TYR A 244 10.17 1.58 8.66
C TYR A 244 9.69 2.41 7.49
N GLY A 245 9.18 3.60 7.76
CA GLY A 245 8.84 4.60 6.75
C GLY A 245 9.30 5.98 7.18
N SER A 246 9.74 6.79 6.24
CA SER A 246 10.17 8.15 6.51
C SER A 246 9.85 9.08 5.36
N ASP A 247 9.54 10.33 5.71
CA ASP A 247 9.27 11.43 4.80
C ASP A 247 10.17 12.60 5.13
N TYR A 248 10.54 13.33 4.09
CA TYR A 248 11.31 14.55 4.16
C TYR A 248 10.71 15.57 3.21
N LEU A 249 10.37 16.73 3.75
CA LEU A 249 9.91 17.88 2.99
C LEU A 249 10.80 19.07 3.33
N ASP A 250 11.38 19.69 2.32
CA ASP A 250 12.18 20.91 2.43
C ASP A 250 11.60 21.96 1.48
N ILE A 251 11.29 23.13 2.02
CA ILE A 251 10.75 24.27 1.29
C ILE A 251 11.61 25.48 1.59
N GLU A 252 12.31 25.96 0.58
CA GLU A 252 13.13 27.17 0.66
C GLU A 252 12.38 28.33 0.02
N THR A 253 11.95 29.33 0.78
CA THR A 253 11.28 30.53 0.23
C THR A 253 12.27 31.66 0.01
N GLY A 254 12.53 31.98 -1.28
CA GLY A 254 13.49 33.04 -1.66
C GLY A 254 13.08 34.46 -1.26
N ILE A 255 11.77 34.73 -1.13
CA ILE A 255 11.26 36.08 -0.87
C ILE A 255 11.48 36.53 0.60
N TYR A 256 11.45 35.60 1.56
CA TYR A 256 11.56 35.90 3.00
C TYR A 256 12.74 35.18 3.69
N GLN A 257 13.58 34.44 2.95
CA GLN A 257 14.66 33.58 3.51
C GLN A 257 14.14 32.65 4.62
N THR A 258 12.89 32.20 4.49
CA THR A 258 12.29 31.29 5.44
C THR A 258 12.49 29.86 4.94
N GLU A 259 13.28 29.08 5.65
CA GLU A 259 13.43 27.65 5.41
C GLU A 259 12.41 26.90 6.27
N GLY A 260 11.64 26.03 5.65
CA GLY A 260 10.72 25.14 6.34
C GLY A 260 11.09 23.70 6.07
N ARG A 261 11.58 22.98 7.10
CA ARG A 261 11.97 21.58 6.97
C ARG A 261 11.14 20.70 7.88
N ILE A 262 10.43 19.74 7.28
CA ILE A 262 9.60 18.79 8.02
C ILE A 262 10.12 17.36 7.73
N LYS A 263 10.37 16.63 8.80
CA LYS A 263 10.72 15.21 8.72
C LYS A 263 9.85 14.41 9.66
N TRP A 264 9.22 13.34 9.16
CA TRP A 264 8.54 12.38 10.04
C TRP A 264 8.92 10.95 9.68
N SER A 265 8.80 10.07 10.66
CA SER A 265 9.10 8.65 10.47
C SER A 265 8.25 7.78 11.38
N ASN A 266 7.95 6.58 10.88
CA ASN A 266 7.32 5.50 11.61
C ASN A 266 8.26 4.30 11.71
N ILE A 267 8.29 3.67 12.87
CA ILE A 267 8.85 2.35 13.06
C ILE A 267 7.75 1.51 13.70
N ALA A 268 7.49 0.33 13.16
CA ALA A 268 6.63 -0.67 13.76
C ALA A 268 7.26 -2.04 13.66
N ALA A 269 7.26 -2.77 14.76
CA ALA A 269 7.65 -4.17 14.78
C ALA A 269 6.60 -4.97 15.54
N SER A 270 6.31 -6.18 15.07
CA SER A 270 5.37 -7.07 15.75
C SER A 270 5.78 -8.54 15.61
N ILE A 271 5.40 -9.32 16.60
CA ILE A 271 5.49 -10.78 16.58
C ILE A 271 4.09 -11.32 16.86
N LEU A 272 3.58 -12.12 15.95
CA LEU A 272 2.29 -12.79 16.07
C LEU A 272 2.54 -14.30 16.16
N TRP A 273 1.98 -14.93 17.17
CA TRP A 273 1.94 -16.39 17.28
C TRP A 273 0.49 -16.84 17.26
N ASN A 274 0.13 -17.56 16.20
CA ASN A 274 -1.20 -18.10 15.97
C ASN A 274 -1.18 -19.61 16.21
N ARG A 275 -2.15 -20.09 17.00
CA ARG A 275 -2.33 -21.51 17.28
C ARG A 275 -3.82 -21.85 17.32
N PRO A 276 -4.33 -22.70 16.43
CA PRO A 276 -5.68 -23.22 16.53
C PRO A 276 -5.80 -24.19 17.73
N LEU A 277 -6.84 -23.98 18.51
CA LEU A 277 -7.17 -24.79 19.71
C LEU A 277 -8.28 -25.82 19.41
N GLY A 278 -8.38 -26.28 18.17
CA GLY A 278 -9.40 -27.22 17.71
C GLY A 278 -10.80 -26.61 17.72
N ARG A 279 -11.74 -27.27 18.43
CA ARG A 279 -13.15 -26.78 18.50
C ARG A 279 -13.35 -25.58 19.41
N ILE A 280 -12.40 -25.24 20.26
CA ILE A 280 -12.49 -24.13 21.23
C ILE A 280 -12.27 -22.79 20.53
N GLY A 281 -11.51 -22.74 19.44
CA GLY A 281 -11.21 -21.51 18.70
C GLY A 281 -9.76 -21.42 18.28
N GLU A 282 -9.28 -20.19 18.14
CA GLU A 282 -7.90 -19.85 17.79
C GLU A 282 -7.31 -18.95 18.86
N MET A 283 -6.08 -19.21 19.24
CA MET A 283 -5.29 -18.37 20.13
C MET A 283 -4.29 -17.55 19.31
N THR A 284 -4.31 -16.24 19.47
CA THR A 284 -3.35 -15.33 18.86
C THR A 284 -2.67 -14.51 19.95
N HIS A 285 -1.36 -14.62 20.06
CA HIS A 285 -0.54 -13.73 20.86
C HIS A 285 0.11 -12.69 19.96
N THR A 286 -0.05 -11.42 20.30
CA THR A 286 0.55 -10.30 19.56
C THR A 286 1.38 -9.46 20.50
N PHE A 287 2.67 -9.33 20.17
CA PHE A 287 3.58 -8.40 20.80
C PHE A 287 3.99 -7.37 19.77
N TYR A 288 3.97 -6.09 20.13
CA TYR A 288 4.39 -5.04 19.20
C TYR A 288 5.09 -3.89 19.91
N ILE A 289 5.91 -3.18 19.14
CA ILE A 289 6.50 -1.90 19.51
C ILE A 289 6.34 -0.94 18.35
N THR A 290 5.97 0.30 18.63
CA THR A 290 5.84 1.34 17.62
C THR A 290 6.48 2.63 18.09
N ARG A 291 7.01 3.38 17.13
CA ARG A 291 7.56 4.72 17.38
C ARG A 291 7.22 5.63 16.20
N TYR A 292 6.60 6.74 16.50
CA TYR A 292 6.43 7.85 15.56
C TYR A 292 7.29 9.02 15.99
N LYS A 293 7.97 9.64 15.05
CA LYS A 293 8.78 10.83 15.28
C LYS A 293 8.45 11.87 14.23
N ASN A 294 8.21 13.10 14.67
CA ASN A 294 8.03 14.26 13.83
C ASN A 294 9.01 15.36 14.26
N ARG A 295 9.64 16.02 13.31
CA ARG A 295 10.55 17.13 13.54
C ARG A 295 10.21 18.25 12.55
N LEU A 296 10.04 19.44 13.07
CA LEU A 296 9.92 20.69 12.35
C LEU A 296 11.13 21.55 12.70
N SER A 297 11.80 22.11 11.73
CA SER A 297 12.97 22.99 11.90
C SER A 297 13.00 24.07 10.85
#